data_ecc66d7dea1f84b553488f426b9e99f5
#
_entry.id   ecc66d7dea1f84b553488f426b9e99f5
#
_cell.length_a   1.000
_cell.length_b   1.000
_cell.length_c   1.000
_cell.angle_alpha   90.00
_cell.angle_beta   90.00
_cell.angle_gamma   90.00
#
_symmetry.space_group_name_H-M   'P 1'
#
loop_
_entity.id
_entity.type
_entity.pdbx_description
1 polymer ?
#
loop_
_entity_poly.entity_id
_entity_poly.type
_entity_poly.pdbx_seq_one_letter_code
_entity_poly.pdbx_strand_id
1 'polypeptide(L)'
;MSINKEGNVYTLIFAIVMVVVVGGLLAFIASSLKPLQEANVKNEKMQNILQAIGLEETAEVTRDEAGAIFNDYITERIVLDYDGNVVPGSIKTNEDSIVPKDMTDAFNVDVRKYYNNLMRIEKKYEEGSEEFKAALKEKEITYPLFVCEKDGKKYFVTYFSGKGLWDDIWGYIAFKEDGKTINGTVFDHKGETPGLGSKITTEIFNRDFVNKVITNENNEYRPIRVIKPGKDREEYEVRGISGATFTAIGDGANMGVERMMERSLVVYQKYFSSLNSNSINKVPELIDTLSIDTMQMQIDTTAVLAIK
;
A
#
# COMPACT_ATOMS: atom_id res chain seq x y z
N MET A 1 58.84 4.95 32.07
CA MET A 1 57.64 4.78 32.94
C MET A 1 56.88 3.56 32.44
N SER A 2 56.88 2.44 33.16
CA SER A 2 56.10 1.29 32.81
C SER A 2 54.62 1.57 33.18
N ILE A 3 53.74 1.50 32.21
CA ILE A 3 52.29 1.65 32.46
C ILE A 3 51.83 0.44 33.27
N ASN A 4 51.29 0.66 34.47
CA ASN A 4 50.73 -0.42 35.27
C ASN A 4 49.41 -0.88 34.63
N LYS A 5 49.48 -1.98 33.86
CA LYS A 5 48.35 -2.55 33.10
C LYS A 5 47.29 -3.23 33.99
N GLU A 6 47.60 -3.45 35.26
CA GLU A 6 46.69 -4.07 36.23
C GLU A 6 45.93 -3.05 37.06
N GLY A 7 46.17 -1.76 36.86
CA GLY A 7 45.51 -0.69 37.60
C GLY A 7 44.12 -0.37 37.06
N ASN A 8 43.15 -0.14 37.98
CA ASN A 8 41.75 0.23 37.62
C ASN A 8 41.69 1.44 36.68
N VAL A 9 42.64 2.39 36.81
CA VAL A 9 42.69 3.60 35.95
C VAL A 9 43.09 3.23 34.52
N TYR A 10 44.03 2.30 34.32
CA TYR A 10 44.36 1.82 32.98
C TYR A 10 43.19 1.12 32.33
N THR A 11 42.50 0.24 33.06
CA THR A 11 41.31 -0.48 32.54
C THR A 11 40.22 0.49 32.15
N LEU A 12 39.97 1.53 32.95
CA LEU A 12 38.95 2.55 32.63
C LEU A 12 39.33 3.36 31.38
N ILE A 13 40.58 3.83 31.28
CA ILE A 13 41.04 4.58 30.10
C ILE A 13 41.01 3.69 28.86
N PHE A 14 41.44 2.44 28.95
CA PHE A 14 41.36 1.48 27.85
C PHE A 14 39.93 1.27 27.39
N ALA A 15 38.99 1.06 28.31
CA ALA A 15 37.56 0.90 27.99
C ALA A 15 37.01 2.14 27.29
N ILE A 16 37.31 3.35 27.78
CA ILE A 16 36.84 4.60 27.14
C ILE A 16 37.42 4.72 25.71
N VAL A 17 38.71 4.49 25.54
CA VAL A 17 39.35 4.56 24.22
C VAL A 17 38.73 3.55 23.26
N MET A 18 38.50 2.31 23.71
CA MET A 18 37.87 1.27 22.89
C MET A 18 36.44 1.67 22.48
N VAL A 19 35.64 2.20 23.39
CA VAL A 19 34.29 2.65 23.08
C VAL A 19 34.31 3.80 22.06
N VAL A 20 35.21 4.78 22.25
CA VAL A 20 35.32 5.91 21.31
C VAL A 20 35.78 5.45 19.93
N VAL A 21 36.78 4.58 19.85
CA VAL A 21 37.34 4.09 18.57
C VAL A 21 36.29 3.22 17.85
N VAL A 22 35.71 2.24 18.54
CA VAL A 22 34.70 1.33 17.93
C VAL A 22 33.43 2.11 17.59
N GLY A 23 32.95 2.95 18.50
CA GLY A 23 31.75 3.78 18.26
C GLY A 23 31.97 4.76 17.11
N GLY A 24 33.13 5.42 17.03
CA GLY A 24 33.47 6.32 15.94
C GLY A 24 33.58 5.59 14.58
N LEU A 25 34.21 4.41 14.56
CA LEU A 25 34.29 3.60 13.35
C LEU A 25 32.92 3.13 12.87
N LEU A 26 32.07 2.63 13.78
CA LEU A 26 30.71 2.21 13.46
C LEU A 26 29.86 3.38 12.94
N ALA A 27 29.96 4.56 13.59
CA ALA A 27 29.24 5.75 13.15
C ALA A 27 29.70 6.21 11.76
N PHE A 28 31.01 6.17 11.48
CA PHE A 28 31.56 6.49 10.16
C PHE A 28 31.03 5.53 9.08
N ILE A 29 31.10 4.22 9.31
CA ILE A 29 30.62 3.20 8.38
C ILE A 29 29.12 3.38 8.15
N ALA A 30 28.31 3.53 9.21
CA ALA A 30 26.87 3.73 9.11
C ALA A 30 26.51 4.98 8.30
N SER A 31 27.21 6.10 8.53
CA SER A 31 27.00 7.34 7.77
C SER A 31 27.38 7.20 6.30
N SER A 32 28.47 6.49 6.01
CA SER A 32 28.93 6.27 4.63
C SER A 32 28.01 5.35 3.83
N LEU A 33 27.39 4.37 4.48
CA LEU A 33 26.46 3.41 3.84
C LEU A 33 25.03 3.93 3.74
N LYS A 34 24.67 4.97 4.49
CA LYS A 34 23.30 5.48 4.54
C LYS A 34 22.69 5.84 3.16
N PRO A 35 23.38 6.54 2.24
CA PRO A 35 22.84 6.84 0.92
C PRO A 35 22.53 5.58 0.10
N LEU A 36 23.37 4.56 0.19
CA LEU A 36 23.16 3.27 -0.50
C LEU A 36 21.98 2.52 0.10
N GLN A 37 21.81 2.54 1.42
CA GLN A 37 20.66 1.94 2.10
C GLN A 37 19.35 2.63 1.69
N GLU A 38 19.34 3.97 1.64
CA GLU A 38 18.16 4.73 1.21
C GLU A 38 17.79 4.43 -0.26
N ALA A 39 18.79 4.33 -1.14
CA ALA A 39 18.56 3.93 -2.54
C ALA A 39 18.01 2.50 -2.65
N ASN A 40 18.58 1.56 -1.89
CA ASN A 40 18.10 0.18 -1.88
C ASN A 40 16.66 0.06 -1.37
N VAL A 41 16.29 0.75 -0.29
CA VAL A 41 14.91 0.79 0.23
C VAL A 41 13.94 1.40 -0.79
N LYS A 42 14.38 2.46 -1.48
CA LYS A 42 13.59 3.08 -2.55
C LYS A 42 13.33 2.08 -3.69
N ASN A 43 14.37 1.43 -4.19
CA ASN A 43 14.28 0.48 -5.27
C ASN A 43 13.46 -0.78 -4.89
N GLU A 44 13.60 -1.26 -3.64
CA GLU A 44 12.78 -2.35 -3.10
C GLU A 44 11.30 -1.99 -3.06
N LYS A 45 10.95 -0.76 -2.64
CA LYS A 45 9.57 -0.29 -2.67
C LYS A 45 9.04 -0.24 -4.10
N MET A 46 9.82 0.25 -5.07
CA MET A 46 9.45 0.26 -6.48
C MET A 46 9.26 -1.16 -7.02
N GLN A 47 10.17 -2.08 -6.71
CA GLN A 47 10.07 -3.49 -7.06
C GLN A 47 8.78 -4.13 -6.54
N ASN A 48 8.48 -3.96 -5.25
CA ASN A 48 7.29 -4.52 -4.62
C ASN A 48 5.99 -3.97 -5.23
N ILE A 49 5.95 -2.68 -5.56
CA ILE A 49 4.81 -2.07 -6.26
C ILE A 49 4.62 -2.71 -7.64
N LEU A 50 5.69 -2.82 -8.43
CA LEU A 50 5.65 -3.42 -9.76
C LEU A 50 5.24 -4.91 -9.72
N GLN A 51 5.84 -5.70 -8.83
CA GLN A 51 5.49 -7.11 -8.66
C GLN A 51 4.05 -7.30 -8.21
N ALA A 52 3.54 -6.41 -7.33
CA ALA A 52 2.15 -6.47 -6.87
C ALA A 52 1.14 -6.24 -7.99
N ILE A 53 1.50 -5.54 -9.09
CA ILE A 53 0.61 -5.39 -10.23
C ILE A 53 0.19 -6.77 -10.77
N GLY A 54 1.05 -7.78 -10.69
CA GLY A 54 0.75 -9.16 -11.06
C GLY A 54 0.72 -9.39 -12.57
N LEU A 55 1.41 -8.56 -13.35
CA LEU A 55 1.66 -8.78 -14.78
C LEU A 55 2.89 -9.67 -14.94
N GLU A 56 2.92 -10.47 -16.02
CA GLU A 56 4.03 -11.39 -16.31
C GLU A 56 5.37 -10.64 -16.42
N GLU A 57 5.37 -9.48 -17.07
CA GLU A 57 6.56 -8.65 -17.28
C GLU A 57 7.09 -8.02 -15.99
N THR A 58 6.25 -7.87 -14.95
CA THR A 58 6.65 -7.26 -13.67
C THR A 58 6.93 -8.29 -12.58
N ALA A 59 6.57 -9.57 -12.80
CA ALA A 59 6.67 -10.61 -11.77
C ALA A 59 8.12 -10.90 -11.33
N GLU A 60 9.07 -10.84 -12.26
CA GLU A 60 10.49 -11.14 -12.03
C GLU A 60 11.39 -9.89 -11.99
N VAL A 61 10.80 -8.68 -11.95
CA VAL A 61 11.56 -7.44 -11.89
C VAL A 61 12.50 -7.44 -10.69
N THR A 62 13.77 -7.22 -10.94
CA THR A 62 14.79 -7.12 -9.89
C THR A 62 14.80 -5.72 -9.27
N ARG A 63 15.41 -5.60 -8.09
CA ARG A 63 15.55 -4.32 -7.38
C ARG A 63 16.32 -3.27 -8.21
N ASP A 64 17.31 -3.69 -8.97
CA ASP A 64 18.14 -2.79 -9.76
C ASP A 64 17.40 -2.29 -11.01
N GLU A 65 16.53 -3.11 -11.60
CA GLU A 65 15.71 -2.75 -12.75
C GLU A 65 14.51 -1.89 -12.38
N ALA A 66 13.94 -2.11 -11.19
CA ALA A 66 12.70 -1.46 -10.76
C ALA A 66 12.74 0.07 -10.87
N GLY A 67 13.87 0.69 -10.52
CA GLY A 67 14.04 2.14 -10.60
C GLY A 67 13.99 2.69 -12.02
N ALA A 68 14.41 1.90 -13.01
CA ALA A 68 14.43 2.32 -14.42
C ALA A 68 13.05 2.25 -15.07
N ILE A 69 12.25 1.24 -14.73
CA ILE A 69 10.96 0.99 -15.39
C ILE A 69 9.74 1.48 -14.59
N PHE A 70 9.93 1.95 -13.35
CA PHE A 70 8.82 2.33 -12.47
C PHE A 70 7.86 3.32 -13.12
N ASN A 71 8.37 4.36 -13.76
CA ASN A 71 7.57 5.41 -14.39
C ASN A 71 6.91 4.96 -15.71
N ASP A 72 7.34 3.84 -16.30
CA ASP A 72 6.71 3.27 -17.50
C ASP A 72 5.40 2.57 -17.17
N TYR A 73 5.23 2.14 -15.90
CA TYR A 73 4.03 1.45 -15.41
C TYR A 73 3.17 2.34 -14.52
N ILE A 74 3.78 3.11 -13.61
CA ILE A 74 3.05 3.92 -12.63
C ILE A 74 2.83 5.32 -13.20
N THR A 75 1.60 5.59 -13.63
CA THR A 75 1.19 6.85 -14.25
C THR A 75 0.81 7.93 -13.25
N GLU A 76 0.24 7.52 -12.09
CA GLU A 76 -0.14 8.46 -11.04
C GLU A 76 0.20 7.91 -9.65
N ARG A 77 0.51 8.81 -8.74
CA ARG A 77 0.72 8.57 -7.30
C ARG A 77 -0.22 9.48 -6.53
N ILE A 78 -1.10 8.92 -5.73
CA ILE A 78 -2.22 9.62 -5.08
C ILE A 78 -2.16 9.35 -3.58
N VAL A 79 -2.41 10.36 -2.75
CA VAL A 79 -2.58 10.18 -1.30
C VAL A 79 -4.05 10.36 -0.95
N LEU A 80 -4.59 9.39 -0.20
CA LEU A 80 -5.96 9.39 0.31
C LEU A 80 -5.97 9.70 1.81
N ASP A 81 -7.04 10.35 2.27
CA ASP A 81 -7.35 10.46 3.71
C ASP A 81 -8.08 9.20 4.22
N TYR A 82 -8.41 9.15 5.51
CA TYR A 82 -9.12 8.03 6.13
C TYR A 82 -10.53 7.80 5.57
N ASP A 83 -11.15 8.83 5.02
CA ASP A 83 -12.48 8.74 4.43
C ASP A 83 -12.44 8.32 2.95
N GLY A 84 -11.24 8.10 2.41
CA GLY A 84 -11.03 7.72 1.02
C GLY A 84 -11.05 8.89 0.05
N ASN A 85 -11.01 10.13 0.53
CA ASN A 85 -10.92 11.29 -0.35
C ASN A 85 -9.47 11.56 -0.75
N VAL A 86 -9.28 12.08 -1.94
CA VAL A 86 -7.95 12.53 -2.40
C VAL A 86 -7.51 13.76 -1.61
N VAL A 87 -6.34 13.69 -0.99
CA VAL A 87 -5.75 14.83 -0.29
C VAL A 87 -5.42 15.94 -1.31
N PRO A 88 -5.85 17.18 -1.10
CA PRO A 88 -5.60 18.26 -2.05
C PRO A 88 -4.10 18.45 -2.38
N GLY A 89 -3.76 18.51 -3.67
CA GLY A 89 -2.38 18.66 -4.14
C GLY A 89 -1.51 17.42 -4.08
N SER A 90 -2.09 16.24 -3.78
CA SER A 90 -1.35 14.98 -3.64
C SER A 90 -1.34 14.10 -4.90
N ILE A 91 -1.95 14.53 -5.98
CA ILE A 91 -1.85 13.80 -7.24
C ILE A 91 -0.51 14.18 -7.90
N LYS A 92 0.34 13.18 -8.09
CA LYS A 92 1.61 13.27 -8.81
C LYS A 92 1.56 12.35 -10.01
N THR A 93 2.09 12.79 -11.13
CA THR A 93 2.19 11.99 -12.37
C THR A 93 3.55 11.29 -12.45
N ASN A 94 3.74 10.46 -13.46
CA ASN A 94 5.04 9.86 -13.77
C ASN A 94 6.10 10.88 -14.23
N GLU A 95 5.70 12.09 -14.66
CA GLU A 95 6.61 13.20 -15.00
C GLU A 95 7.14 13.91 -13.74
N ASP A 96 6.41 13.82 -12.61
CA ASP A 96 6.82 14.41 -11.35
C ASP A 96 7.94 13.61 -10.68
N SER A 97 9.06 14.24 -10.39
CA SER A 97 10.15 13.62 -9.64
C SER A 97 9.71 13.27 -8.22
N ILE A 98 10.12 12.08 -7.74
CA ILE A 98 9.92 11.69 -6.35
C ILE A 98 10.89 12.49 -5.47
N VAL A 99 10.38 13.55 -4.85
CA VAL A 99 11.14 14.43 -3.95
C VAL A 99 11.14 13.82 -2.55
N PRO A 100 12.30 13.53 -1.95
CA PRO A 100 12.37 12.96 -0.61
C PRO A 100 11.65 13.83 0.43
N LYS A 101 10.88 13.21 1.33
CA LYS A 101 10.11 13.86 2.42
C LYS A 101 8.92 14.73 1.96
N ASP A 102 8.59 14.78 0.69
CA ASP A 102 7.33 15.34 0.24
C ASP A 102 6.19 14.39 0.62
N MET A 103 5.48 14.67 1.71
CA MET A 103 4.39 13.85 2.23
C MET A 103 3.12 13.92 1.38
N THR A 104 3.07 14.82 0.37
CA THR A 104 2.00 14.85 -0.63
C THR A 104 2.23 13.86 -1.76
N ASP A 105 3.39 13.21 -1.83
CA ASP A 105 3.65 12.11 -2.76
C ASP A 105 3.40 10.77 -2.07
N ALA A 106 2.54 9.93 -2.66
CA ALA A 106 2.22 8.59 -2.17
C ALA A 106 3.47 7.72 -1.92
N PHE A 107 4.54 7.96 -2.69
CA PHE A 107 5.79 7.23 -2.52
C PHE A 107 6.44 7.47 -1.16
N ASN A 108 6.25 8.63 -0.55
CA ASN A 108 6.87 9.00 0.74
C ASN A 108 5.97 8.75 1.95
N VAL A 109 4.72 8.31 1.75
CA VAL A 109 3.80 8.00 2.86
C VAL A 109 4.40 6.90 3.75
N ASP A 110 4.55 7.20 5.03
CA ASP A 110 5.03 6.25 6.05
C ASP A 110 3.86 5.45 6.64
N VAL A 111 3.45 4.41 5.92
CA VAL A 111 2.31 3.55 6.31
C VAL A 111 2.50 2.89 7.67
N ARG A 112 3.74 2.64 8.11
CA ARG A 112 4.05 2.07 9.42
C ARG A 112 3.77 3.06 10.54
N LYS A 113 4.21 4.30 10.39
CA LYS A 113 3.93 5.39 11.31
C LYS A 113 2.42 5.61 11.44
N TYR A 114 1.71 5.63 10.32
CA TYR A 114 0.27 5.83 10.30
C TYR A 114 -0.49 4.66 10.91
N TYR A 115 -0.11 3.42 10.61
CA TYR A 115 -0.67 2.25 11.29
C TYR A 115 -0.50 2.34 12.82
N ASN A 116 0.71 2.64 13.31
CA ASN A 116 0.96 2.78 14.75
C ASN A 116 0.16 3.91 15.39
N ASN A 117 -0.04 5.02 14.69
CA ASN A 117 -0.88 6.12 15.15
C ASN A 117 -2.36 5.72 15.18
N LEU A 118 -2.87 5.07 14.13
CA LEU A 118 -4.24 4.55 14.06
C LEU A 118 -4.53 3.60 15.22
N MET A 119 -3.63 2.67 15.50
CA MET A 119 -3.75 1.75 16.65
C MET A 119 -3.85 2.44 18.00
N ARG A 120 -3.16 3.59 18.17
CA ARG A 120 -3.25 4.39 19.39
C ARG A 120 -4.58 5.14 19.47
N ILE A 121 -5.09 5.63 18.34
CA ILE A 121 -6.37 6.33 18.25
C ILE A 121 -7.51 5.35 18.55
N GLU A 122 -7.54 4.17 17.91
CA GLU A 122 -8.55 3.11 18.16
C GLU A 122 -8.62 2.65 19.62
N LYS A 123 -7.48 2.64 20.33
CA LYS A 123 -7.45 2.30 21.75
C LYS A 123 -8.03 3.37 22.66
N LYS A 124 -8.07 4.62 22.21
CA LYS A 124 -8.41 5.77 23.04
C LYS A 124 -9.81 6.31 22.77
N TYR A 125 -10.27 6.19 21.55
CA TYR A 125 -11.52 6.77 21.08
C TYR A 125 -12.39 5.72 20.40
N GLU A 126 -13.70 5.87 20.50
CA GLU A 126 -14.67 5.04 19.77
C GLU A 126 -14.64 5.41 18.28
N GLU A 127 -14.57 4.40 17.42
CA GLU A 127 -14.55 4.58 15.96
C GLU A 127 -15.78 5.37 15.50
N GLY A 128 -15.57 6.37 14.65
CA GLY A 128 -16.60 7.25 14.13
C GLY A 128 -17.00 8.42 15.06
N SER A 129 -16.50 8.48 16.31
CA SER A 129 -16.71 9.64 17.19
C SER A 129 -16.02 10.90 16.66
N GLU A 130 -16.45 12.09 17.09
CA GLU A 130 -15.82 13.34 16.69
C GLU A 130 -14.37 13.44 17.21
N GLU A 131 -14.09 12.91 18.38
CA GLU A 131 -12.75 12.82 18.95
C GLU A 131 -11.85 11.89 18.13
N PHE A 132 -12.39 10.77 17.64
CA PHE A 132 -11.67 9.86 16.74
C PHE A 132 -11.30 10.55 15.43
N LYS A 133 -12.26 11.22 14.77
CA LYS A 133 -12.04 11.97 13.53
C LYS A 133 -11.03 13.11 13.73
N ALA A 134 -11.15 13.85 14.83
CA ALA A 134 -10.20 14.91 15.17
C ALA A 134 -8.77 14.37 15.35
N ALA A 135 -8.62 13.22 16.02
CA ALA A 135 -7.33 12.58 16.23
C ALA A 135 -6.71 12.05 14.92
N LEU A 136 -7.52 11.51 14.01
CA LEU A 136 -7.04 11.10 12.66
C LEU A 136 -6.48 12.28 11.89
N LYS A 137 -7.18 13.42 11.92
CA LYS A 137 -6.76 14.66 11.26
C LYS A 137 -5.49 15.23 11.89
N GLU A 138 -5.42 15.26 13.24
CA GLU A 138 -4.23 15.73 13.98
C GLU A 138 -2.97 14.90 13.63
N LYS A 139 -3.13 13.59 13.44
CA LYS A 139 -2.02 12.68 13.11
C LYS A 139 -1.78 12.53 11.60
N GLU A 140 -2.57 13.25 10.78
CA GLU A 140 -2.47 13.24 9.31
C GLU A 140 -2.41 11.81 8.74
N ILE A 141 -3.34 10.94 9.21
CA ILE A 141 -3.40 9.55 8.75
C ILE A 141 -3.77 9.52 7.27
N THR A 142 -2.86 9.02 6.45
CA THR A 142 -3.02 8.98 4.99
C THR A 142 -2.63 7.61 4.41
N TYR A 143 -3.16 7.33 3.22
CA TYR A 143 -3.02 6.05 2.51
C TYR A 143 -2.51 6.28 1.08
N PRO A 144 -1.40 5.64 0.69
CA PRO A 144 -0.84 5.79 -0.64
C PRO A 144 -1.55 4.90 -1.66
N LEU A 145 -1.82 5.43 -2.84
CA LEU A 145 -2.37 4.73 -3.98
C LEU A 145 -1.51 5.01 -5.21
N PHE A 146 -1.17 3.96 -5.95
CA PHE A 146 -0.42 4.03 -7.20
C PHE A 146 -1.32 3.56 -8.34
N VAL A 147 -1.45 4.36 -9.37
CA VAL A 147 -2.19 4.01 -10.58
C VAL A 147 -1.21 3.50 -11.62
N CYS A 148 -1.47 2.32 -12.13
CA CYS A 148 -0.73 1.71 -13.23
C CYS A 148 -1.60 1.66 -14.47
N GLU A 149 -1.05 2.06 -15.61
CA GLU A 149 -1.68 1.86 -16.92
C GLU A 149 -0.75 1.06 -17.81
N LYS A 150 -1.25 -0.07 -18.33
CA LYS A 150 -0.51 -0.91 -19.26
C LYS A 150 -1.47 -1.55 -20.25
N ASP A 151 -1.13 -1.44 -21.54
CA ASP A 151 -1.90 -2.02 -22.65
C ASP A 151 -3.40 -1.67 -22.63
N GLY A 152 -3.71 -0.42 -22.27
CA GLY A 152 -5.08 0.10 -22.16
C GLY A 152 -5.85 -0.44 -20.96
N LYS A 153 -5.22 -1.12 -20.02
CA LYS A 153 -5.80 -1.57 -18.75
C LYS A 153 -5.26 -0.75 -17.60
N LYS A 154 -6.14 -0.44 -16.66
CA LYS A 154 -5.81 0.28 -15.43
C LYS A 154 -5.78 -0.67 -14.24
N TYR A 155 -4.77 -0.47 -13.37
CA TYR A 155 -4.62 -1.19 -12.11
C TYR A 155 -4.36 -0.19 -11.00
N PHE A 156 -4.77 -0.53 -9.78
CA PHE A 156 -4.61 0.31 -8.60
C PHE A 156 -3.80 -0.44 -7.56
N VAL A 157 -2.58 0.00 -7.26
CA VAL A 157 -1.73 -0.63 -6.25
C VAL A 157 -1.82 0.15 -4.94
N THR A 158 -2.24 -0.54 -3.89
CA THR A 158 -2.32 -0.04 -2.52
C THR A 158 -1.09 -0.47 -1.73
N TYR A 159 -0.70 0.31 -0.72
CA TYR A 159 0.40 -0.04 0.18
C TYR A 159 0.01 0.26 1.63
N PHE A 160 0.17 -0.71 2.51
CA PHE A 160 -0.23 -0.61 3.90
C PHE A 160 0.64 -1.49 4.80
N SER A 161 0.57 -1.25 6.12
CA SER A 161 1.36 -1.94 7.14
C SER A 161 0.49 -2.47 8.26
N GLY A 162 1.02 -3.44 8.99
CA GLY A 162 0.40 -4.05 10.15
C GLY A 162 1.43 -4.63 11.12
N LYS A 163 0.95 -5.41 12.08
CA LYS A 163 1.77 -6.16 13.04
C LYS A 163 1.73 -7.65 12.73
N GLY A 164 2.91 -8.26 12.62
CA GLY A 164 3.08 -9.71 12.67
C GLY A 164 3.23 -10.21 14.10
N LEU A 165 3.70 -11.44 14.24
CA LEU A 165 3.95 -12.02 15.57
C LEU A 165 5.14 -11.36 16.27
N TRP A 166 6.20 -11.05 15.55
CA TRP A 166 7.45 -10.52 16.11
C TRP A 166 7.67 -9.05 15.78
N ASP A 167 7.42 -8.64 14.55
CA ASP A 167 7.69 -7.26 14.11
C ASP A 167 6.64 -6.79 13.10
N ASP A 168 6.91 -5.67 12.44
CA ASP A 168 6.01 -5.12 11.42
C ASP A 168 5.97 -6.02 10.19
N ILE A 169 4.78 -6.10 9.62
CA ILE A 169 4.50 -6.67 8.31
C ILE A 169 3.90 -5.59 7.42
N TRP A 170 4.01 -5.75 6.11
CA TRP A 170 3.39 -4.84 5.16
C TRP A 170 2.94 -5.58 3.91
N GLY A 171 2.08 -4.93 3.15
CA GLY A 171 1.55 -5.50 1.93
C GLY A 171 1.29 -4.48 0.85
N TYR A 172 1.43 -4.95 -0.38
CA TYR A 172 1.01 -4.29 -1.59
C TYR A 172 -0.07 -5.15 -2.24
N ILE A 173 -1.19 -4.55 -2.58
CA ILE A 173 -2.28 -5.23 -3.30
C ILE A 173 -2.64 -4.41 -4.51
N ALA A 174 -2.59 -5.03 -5.68
CA ALA A 174 -3.09 -4.45 -6.91
C ALA A 174 -4.53 -4.91 -7.17
N PHE A 175 -5.38 -3.95 -7.46
CA PHE A 175 -6.75 -4.17 -7.92
C PHE A 175 -6.83 -3.97 -9.43
N LYS A 176 -7.75 -4.72 -10.07
CA LYS A 176 -8.14 -4.46 -11.45
C LYS A 176 -8.87 -3.12 -11.55
N GLU A 177 -9.18 -2.69 -12.76
CA GLU A 177 -9.88 -1.44 -13.06
C GLU A 177 -11.21 -1.29 -12.31
N ASP A 178 -11.86 -2.40 -11.94
CA ASP A 178 -13.09 -2.40 -11.16
C ASP A 178 -12.91 -1.92 -9.70
N GLY A 179 -11.66 -1.75 -9.24
CA GLY A 179 -11.33 -1.32 -7.87
C GLY A 179 -11.71 -2.30 -6.76
N LYS A 180 -12.08 -3.54 -7.09
CA LYS A 180 -12.54 -4.55 -6.12
C LYS A 180 -11.95 -5.94 -6.31
N THR A 181 -11.55 -6.29 -7.50
CA THR A 181 -10.95 -7.61 -7.81
C THR A 181 -9.43 -7.52 -7.70
N ILE A 182 -8.85 -8.35 -6.85
CA ILE A 182 -7.39 -8.41 -6.66
C ILE A 182 -6.74 -9.01 -7.91
N ASN A 183 -5.75 -8.32 -8.47
CA ASN A 183 -4.94 -8.80 -9.59
C ASN A 183 -3.62 -9.44 -9.13
N GLY A 184 -2.99 -8.89 -8.10
CA GLY A 184 -1.76 -9.43 -7.53
C GLY A 184 -1.50 -8.89 -6.13
N THR A 185 -0.62 -9.56 -5.39
CA THR A 185 -0.22 -9.16 -4.04
C THR A 185 1.25 -9.42 -3.80
N VAL A 186 1.85 -8.61 -2.93
CA VAL A 186 3.18 -8.85 -2.35
C VAL A 186 3.09 -8.54 -0.86
N PHE A 187 3.36 -9.52 -0.01
CA PHE A 187 3.51 -9.31 1.43
C PHE A 187 4.97 -9.47 1.83
N ASP A 188 5.37 -8.70 2.86
CA ASP A 188 6.72 -8.77 3.39
C ASP A 188 6.73 -8.49 4.89
N HIS A 189 7.86 -8.68 5.55
CA HIS A 189 8.01 -8.57 7.00
C HIS A 189 9.40 -8.08 7.39
N LYS A 190 9.52 -7.51 8.59
CA LYS A 190 10.79 -7.05 9.11
C LYS A 190 11.55 -8.14 9.89
N GLY A 191 10.87 -8.96 10.68
CA GLY A 191 11.54 -9.85 11.63
C GLY A 191 10.80 -11.15 11.96
N GLU A 192 9.93 -11.66 11.05
CA GLU A 192 9.24 -12.92 11.27
C GLU A 192 10.19 -14.12 11.19
N THR A 193 9.86 -15.20 11.90
CA THR A 193 10.69 -16.40 11.97
C THR A 193 10.81 -17.09 10.61
N PRO A 194 12.05 -17.35 10.12
CA PRO A 194 12.29 -18.10 8.88
C PRO A 194 11.58 -19.47 8.88
N GLY A 195 10.93 -19.79 7.76
CA GLY A 195 10.19 -21.05 7.60
C GLY A 195 8.83 -21.10 8.31
N LEU A 196 8.47 -20.08 9.10
CA LEU A 196 7.18 -19.90 9.77
C LEU A 196 6.51 -18.61 9.27
N GLY A 197 6.46 -17.54 10.06
CA GLY A 197 5.84 -16.27 9.72
C GLY A 197 6.39 -15.63 8.45
N SER A 198 7.68 -15.82 8.17
CA SER A 198 8.31 -15.34 6.92
C SER A 198 7.68 -15.88 5.63
N LYS A 199 6.93 -17.00 5.71
CA LYS A 199 6.26 -17.59 4.54
C LYS A 199 5.17 -16.71 3.93
N ILE A 200 4.75 -15.62 4.57
CA ILE A 200 3.84 -14.64 3.95
C ILE A 200 4.44 -14.02 2.68
N THR A 201 5.78 -14.03 2.53
CA THR A 201 6.46 -13.53 1.32
C THR A 201 6.43 -14.53 0.15
N THR A 202 5.98 -15.77 0.37
CA THR A 202 6.02 -16.79 -0.66
C THR A 202 4.97 -16.58 -1.75
N GLU A 203 5.32 -16.89 -2.98
CA GLU A 203 4.41 -16.86 -4.12
C GLU A 203 3.13 -17.68 -3.88
N ILE A 204 3.25 -18.85 -3.22
CA ILE A 204 2.11 -19.71 -2.93
C ILE A 204 1.06 -18.97 -2.08
N PHE A 205 1.49 -18.22 -1.06
CA PHE A 205 0.59 -17.44 -0.23
C PHE A 205 0.01 -16.25 -0.99
N ASN A 206 0.86 -15.49 -1.66
CA ASN A 206 0.46 -14.31 -2.42
C ASN A 206 -0.53 -14.65 -3.55
N ARG A 207 -0.28 -15.71 -4.31
CA ARG A 207 -1.12 -16.12 -5.43
C ARG A 207 -2.54 -16.54 -5.02
N ASP A 208 -2.76 -16.97 -3.78
CA ASP A 208 -4.09 -17.38 -3.29
C ASP A 208 -5.07 -16.20 -3.16
N PHE A 209 -4.58 -14.96 -3.17
CA PHE A 209 -5.37 -13.74 -3.17
C PHE A 209 -5.85 -13.31 -4.57
N VAL A 210 -5.21 -13.79 -5.63
CA VAL A 210 -5.53 -13.40 -7.02
C VAL A 210 -6.97 -13.76 -7.36
N ASN A 211 -7.69 -12.82 -7.99
CA ASN A 211 -9.11 -12.90 -8.33
C ASN A 211 -10.07 -12.92 -7.12
N LYS A 212 -9.61 -12.72 -5.89
CA LYS A 212 -10.49 -12.46 -4.75
C LYS A 212 -11.11 -11.09 -4.86
N VAL A 213 -12.36 -10.95 -4.37
CA VAL A 213 -13.14 -9.72 -4.43
C VAL A 213 -13.36 -9.20 -3.01
N ILE A 214 -13.08 -7.90 -2.79
CA ILE A 214 -13.20 -7.25 -1.47
C ILE A 214 -14.57 -6.65 -1.18
N THR A 215 -15.58 -6.98 -1.99
CA THR A 215 -16.97 -6.53 -1.81
C THR A 215 -17.93 -7.70 -1.89
N ASN A 216 -19.10 -7.53 -1.25
CA ASN A 216 -20.24 -8.44 -1.41
C ASN A 216 -21.05 -8.09 -2.67
N GLU A 217 -22.17 -8.80 -2.88
CA GLU A 217 -23.09 -8.59 -4.01
C GLU A 217 -23.72 -7.18 -4.03
N ASN A 218 -23.80 -6.53 -2.87
CA ASN A 218 -24.31 -5.17 -2.72
C ASN A 218 -23.24 -4.09 -2.93
N ASN A 219 -22.02 -4.46 -3.34
CA ASN A 219 -20.83 -3.61 -3.39
C ASN A 219 -20.39 -3.01 -2.03
N GLU A 220 -20.84 -3.59 -0.92
CA GLU A 220 -20.35 -3.23 0.42
C GLU A 220 -19.00 -3.93 0.69
N TYR A 221 -18.14 -3.28 1.45
CA TYR A 221 -16.85 -3.86 1.81
C TYR A 221 -17.01 -5.21 2.52
N ARG A 222 -16.32 -6.21 2.03
CA ARG A 222 -16.20 -7.55 2.62
C ARG A 222 -14.73 -7.91 2.73
N PRO A 223 -14.18 -8.01 3.95
CA PRO A 223 -12.77 -8.34 4.14
C PRO A 223 -12.45 -9.76 3.63
N ILE A 224 -11.25 -9.91 3.04
CA ILE A 224 -10.70 -11.22 2.73
C ILE A 224 -10.27 -11.89 4.05
N ARG A 225 -10.70 -13.12 4.27
CA ARG A 225 -10.37 -13.90 5.45
C ARG A 225 -9.25 -14.89 5.15
N VAL A 226 -8.37 -15.07 6.13
CA VAL A 226 -7.30 -16.08 6.05
C VAL A 226 -7.67 -17.24 6.95
N ILE A 227 -7.98 -18.41 6.37
CA ILE A 227 -8.43 -19.59 7.11
C ILE A 227 -7.29 -20.58 7.36
N LYS A 228 -7.43 -21.41 8.39
CA LYS A 228 -6.44 -22.45 8.68
C LYS A 228 -6.33 -23.44 7.51
N PRO A 229 -5.11 -23.91 7.19
CA PRO A 229 -4.91 -24.93 6.16
C PRO A 229 -5.77 -26.17 6.37
N GLY A 230 -6.27 -26.75 5.27
CA GLY A 230 -7.06 -27.99 5.29
C GLY A 230 -8.55 -27.82 5.55
N LYS A 231 -9.06 -26.60 5.67
CA LYS A 231 -10.49 -26.29 5.69
C LYS A 231 -11.01 -26.01 4.26
N ASP A 232 -12.28 -26.32 4.04
CA ASP A 232 -13.02 -25.84 2.88
C ASP A 232 -13.11 -24.33 2.95
N ARG A 233 -13.04 -23.64 1.80
CA ARG A 233 -12.98 -22.19 1.73
C ARG A 233 -14.12 -21.61 0.93
N GLU A 234 -14.57 -20.47 1.37
CA GLU A 234 -15.47 -19.58 0.65
C GLU A 234 -14.73 -18.75 -0.42
N GLU A 235 -15.49 -18.13 -1.30
CA GLU A 235 -14.93 -17.31 -2.39
C GLU A 235 -14.01 -16.19 -1.90
N TYR A 236 -14.33 -15.59 -0.75
CA TYR A 236 -13.58 -14.49 -0.11
C TYR A 236 -12.51 -14.97 0.89
N GLU A 237 -12.20 -16.26 0.93
CA GLU A 237 -11.23 -16.83 1.84
C GLU A 237 -9.97 -17.28 1.11
N VAL A 238 -8.83 -17.15 1.78
CA VAL A 238 -7.52 -17.63 1.35
C VAL A 238 -6.93 -18.57 2.40
N ARG A 239 -6.04 -19.46 1.97
CA ARG A 239 -5.40 -20.42 2.86
C ARG A 239 -4.29 -19.77 3.65
N GLY A 240 -4.34 -19.88 4.96
CA GLY A 240 -3.24 -19.53 5.84
C GLY A 240 -2.06 -20.51 5.72
N ILE A 241 -1.02 -20.19 6.44
CA ILE A 241 0.26 -20.90 6.40
C ILE A 241 0.40 -21.77 7.64
N SER A 242 0.71 -23.07 7.45
CA SER A 242 1.01 -23.96 8.57
C SER A 242 2.25 -23.46 9.33
N GLY A 243 2.11 -23.30 10.64
CA GLY A 243 3.16 -22.76 11.51
C GLY A 243 3.28 -21.24 11.51
N ALA A 244 2.45 -20.52 10.73
CA ALA A 244 2.42 -19.05 10.69
C ALA A 244 1.04 -18.48 11.01
N THR A 245 0.26 -19.14 11.84
CA THR A 245 -1.13 -18.74 12.14
C THR A 245 -1.23 -17.31 12.64
N PHE A 246 -0.36 -16.89 13.56
CA PHE A 246 -0.38 -15.52 14.10
C PHE A 246 0.02 -14.47 13.06
N THR A 247 0.97 -14.78 12.17
CA THR A 247 1.40 -13.82 11.15
C THR A 247 0.40 -13.75 9.98
N ALA A 248 -0.20 -14.86 9.58
CA ALA A 248 -1.14 -14.91 8.46
C ALA A 248 -2.58 -14.58 8.87
N ILE A 249 -3.12 -15.23 9.90
CA ILE A 249 -4.50 -15.07 10.39
C ILE A 249 -4.57 -14.00 11.48
N GLY A 250 -3.62 -14.05 12.42
CA GLY A 250 -3.55 -13.15 13.57
C GLY A 250 -4.14 -13.71 14.85
N ASP A 251 -4.34 -12.82 15.81
CA ASP A 251 -4.95 -13.08 17.13
C ASP A 251 -6.44 -12.68 17.17
N GLY A 252 -6.98 -12.27 16.03
CA GLY A 252 -8.35 -11.78 15.89
C GLY A 252 -8.56 -10.32 16.35
N ALA A 253 -7.50 -9.64 16.82
CA ALA A 253 -7.63 -8.28 17.34
C ALA A 253 -6.64 -7.28 16.73
N ASN A 254 -5.33 -7.57 16.75
CA ASN A 254 -4.33 -6.54 16.49
C ASN A 254 -3.23 -6.92 15.49
N MET A 255 -3.07 -8.19 15.15
CA MET A 255 -1.98 -8.68 14.30
C MET A 255 -2.46 -9.58 13.17
N GLY A 256 -1.56 -9.87 12.24
CA GLY A 256 -1.75 -10.75 11.10
C GLY A 256 -2.11 -10.02 9.81
N VAL A 257 -1.86 -10.71 8.69
CA VAL A 257 -2.16 -10.22 7.34
C VAL A 257 -3.66 -9.92 7.19
N GLU A 258 -4.53 -10.80 7.71
CA GLU A 258 -5.99 -10.61 7.66
C GLU A 258 -6.38 -9.26 8.28
N ARG A 259 -5.93 -8.98 9.51
CA ARG A 259 -6.30 -7.75 10.22
C ARG A 259 -5.68 -6.50 9.59
N MET A 260 -4.45 -6.62 9.09
CA MET A 260 -3.79 -5.56 8.35
C MET A 260 -4.60 -5.14 7.12
N MET A 261 -5.07 -6.11 6.34
CA MET A 261 -5.91 -5.86 5.16
C MET A 261 -7.27 -5.28 5.54
N GLU A 262 -7.96 -5.88 6.51
CA GLU A 262 -9.29 -5.45 6.95
C GLU A 262 -9.32 -3.96 7.30
N ARG A 263 -8.34 -3.47 8.05
CA ARG A 263 -8.25 -2.06 8.46
C ARG A 263 -7.89 -1.10 7.33
N SER A 264 -7.12 -1.57 6.37
CA SER A 264 -6.58 -0.70 5.33
C SER A 264 -7.47 -0.67 4.09
N LEU A 265 -7.96 -1.83 3.64
CA LEU A 265 -8.69 -1.93 2.38
C LEU A 265 -10.06 -1.26 2.42
N VAL A 266 -10.66 -1.08 3.58
CA VAL A 266 -11.91 -0.34 3.74
C VAL A 266 -11.78 1.12 3.24
N VAL A 267 -10.62 1.75 3.44
CA VAL A 267 -10.36 3.12 2.97
C VAL A 267 -10.30 3.17 1.44
N TYR A 268 -9.58 2.24 0.85
CA TYR A 268 -9.47 2.16 -0.61
C TYR A 268 -10.81 1.82 -1.27
N GLN A 269 -11.61 0.95 -0.65
CA GLN A 269 -12.94 0.63 -1.15
C GLN A 269 -13.88 1.86 -1.15
N LYS A 270 -13.80 2.75 -0.13
CA LYS A 270 -14.53 4.02 -0.13
C LYS A 270 -14.16 4.87 -1.33
N TYR A 271 -12.85 5.00 -1.64
CA TYR A 271 -12.37 5.72 -2.82
C TYR A 271 -12.90 5.12 -4.13
N PHE A 272 -12.78 3.81 -4.32
CA PHE A 272 -13.25 3.14 -5.53
C PHE A 272 -14.77 3.23 -5.72
N SER A 273 -15.53 3.16 -4.63
CA SER A 273 -16.98 3.35 -4.68
C SER A 273 -17.36 4.76 -5.13
N SER A 274 -16.61 5.78 -4.72
CA SER A 274 -16.82 7.17 -5.12
C SER A 274 -16.56 7.39 -6.62
N LEU A 275 -15.52 6.74 -7.18
CA LEU A 275 -15.21 6.79 -8.61
C LEU A 275 -16.34 6.20 -9.45
N ASN A 276 -16.86 5.03 -9.05
CA ASN A 276 -17.94 4.35 -9.76
C ASN A 276 -19.25 5.15 -9.73
N SER A 277 -19.57 5.80 -8.60
CA SER A 277 -20.75 6.65 -8.46
C SER A 277 -20.67 7.89 -9.36
N ASN A 278 -19.51 8.50 -9.48
CA ASN A 278 -19.29 9.65 -10.34
C ASN A 278 -19.32 9.30 -11.85
N SER A 279 -18.95 8.08 -12.21
CA SER A 279 -19.03 7.58 -13.58
C SER A 279 -20.48 7.33 -14.00
N ILE A 280 -21.33 6.83 -13.10
CA ILE A 280 -22.77 6.59 -13.35
C ILE A 280 -23.51 7.91 -13.50
N ASN A 281 -23.17 8.95 -12.74
CA ASN A 281 -23.80 10.26 -12.81
C ASN A 281 -23.41 11.08 -14.07
N LYS A 282 -22.35 10.72 -14.80
CA LYS A 282 -21.97 11.33 -16.08
C LYS A 282 -22.71 10.74 -17.29
N VAL A 283 -23.25 9.53 -17.18
CA VAL A 283 -23.96 8.88 -18.28
C VAL A 283 -25.29 9.58 -18.65
N PRO A 284 -26.10 10.11 -17.69
CA PRO A 284 -27.31 10.87 -18.02
C PRO A 284 -27.04 12.14 -18.83
N GLU A 285 -25.98 12.90 -18.51
CA GLU A 285 -25.62 14.13 -19.22
C GLU A 285 -25.20 13.89 -20.69
N LEU A 286 -24.56 12.77 -20.96
CA LEU A 286 -24.18 12.36 -22.32
C LEU A 286 -25.38 11.89 -23.16
N ILE A 287 -26.38 11.27 -22.52
CA ILE A 287 -27.60 10.82 -23.21
C ILE A 287 -28.47 12.03 -23.55
N ASP A 288 -28.58 13.02 -22.66
CA ASP A 288 -29.35 14.24 -22.92
C ASP A 288 -28.71 15.09 -24.03
N THR A 289 -27.38 15.20 -24.09
CA THR A 289 -26.69 15.91 -25.17
C THR A 289 -26.82 15.19 -26.52
N LEU A 290 -26.73 13.86 -26.54
CA LEU A 290 -26.90 13.07 -27.75
C LEU A 290 -28.34 13.09 -28.26
N SER A 291 -29.36 13.12 -27.38
CA SER A 291 -30.75 13.21 -27.77
C SER A 291 -31.13 14.60 -28.32
N ILE A 292 -30.54 15.66 -27.80
CA ILE A 292 -30.75 17.04 -28.31
C ILE A 292 -30.11 17.21 -29.70
N ASP A 293 -28.89 16.74 -29.91
CA ASP A 293 -28.23 16.80 -31.23
C ASP A 293 -29.00 15.99 -32.31
N THR A 294 -29.54 14.82 -31.92
CA THR A 294 -30.30 14.01 -32.86
C THR A 294 -31.68 14.62 -33.21
N MET A 295 -32.32 15.31 -32.24
CA MET A 295 -33.55 16.08 -32.50
C MET A 295 -33.28 17.31 -33.36
N GLN A 296 -32.19 18.03 -33.14
CA GLN A 296 -31.80 19.19 -33.94
C GLN A 296 -31.49 18.80 -35.39
N MET A 297 -30.81 17.66 -35.61
CA MET A 297 -30.61 17.12 -36.97
C MET A 297 -31.88 16.70 -37.68
N GLN A 298 -32.88 16.16 -36.98
CA GLN A 298 -34.18 15.82 -37.60
C GLN A 298 -35.01 17.06 -37.96
N ILE A 299 -34.91 18.15 -37.20
CA ILE A 299 -35.63 19.40 -37.47
C ILE A 299 -35.05 20.08 -38.72
N ASP A 300 -33.73 20.11 -38.86
CA ASP A 300 -33.06 20.72 -40.03
C ASP A 300 -33.33 19.93 -41.33
N THR A 301 -33.45 18.59 -41.25
CA THR A 301 -33.72 17.74 -42.42
C THR A 301 -35.17 17.91 -42.92
N THR A 302 -36.12 18.15 -42.01
CA THR A 302 -37.54 18.41 -42.35
C THR A 302 -37.75 19.83 -42.92
N ALA A 303 -36.97 20.80 -42.51
CA ALA A 303 -37.02 22.17 -43.03
C ALA A 303 -36.54 22.26 -44.48
N VAL A 304 -35.57 21.43 -44.88
CA VAL A 304 -35.01 21.36 -46.24
C VAL A 304 -35.97 20.70 -47.25
N LEU A 305 -36.86 19.80 -46.77
CA LEU A 305 -37.84 19.13 -47.64
C LEU A 305 -39.14 19.93 -47.87
N ALA A 306 -39.35 21.00 -47.11
CA ALA A 306 -40.54 21.87 -47.25
C ALA A 306 -40.37 23.04 -48.23
N ILE A 307 -39.16 23.17 -48.83
CA ILE A 307 -38.80 24.29 -49.76
C ILE A 307 -38.61 23.74 -51.22
N LYS A 308 -39.07 22.57 -51.49
CA LYS A 308 -39.21 22.03 -52.84
C LYS A 308 -40.70 21.69 -53.09
#